data_f92b2e23f18136eb0b077b04dc469b58
#
_entry.id   f92b2e23f18136eb0b077b04dc469b58
#
_cell.length_a   1.000
_cell.length_b   1.000
_cell.length_c   1.000
_cell.angle_alpha   90.00
_cell.angle_beta   90.00
_cell.angle_gamma   90.00
#
_symmetry.space_group_name_H-M   'P 1'
#
loop_
_entity.id
_entity.type
_entity.pdbx_description
1 polymer ?
#
loop_
_entity_poly.entity_id
_entity_poly.type
_entity_poly.pdbx_seq_one_letter_code
_entity_poly.pdbx_strand_id
1 'polypeptide(L)'
;MTSHYTHRMLDEAGVDAVLDAAEQHALQDGMRVVIAVVERSGELLGLRRTPGAQVASSRVAVDKARTAAIFVRPSRELEQQVSGGRLGALALHGARALTGGIPLKVGDEVVGAIGTSGETPDEDEGVSIAGAAAEFSIRVVPALSAADARSAAKAVASECARRGVSPVCAVVDAGGDLMCIWRPDGAQVASVGVATDKARTAAIYRRPSKDFEDQASGGRASALHLARAVPLQGGLPIIRDDYVIGAVGVSGASSADEDQQLAVMGANALSAPNGSANGAAFFAEDAVRAKFATGGLLLDAGAYKLDAGRREAPGEVEYHSHTVDVMHVVDGTATVVTGGEMVGVRSAGDGELRADSVTGGHAHELSAGDVLAVPAGVPHQFTGVSDPFLYFVVKVEV
;
A
#
# COMPACT_ATOMS: atom_id res chain seq x y z
N MET A 1 0.16 16.01 18.87
CA MET A 1 0.45 15.71 17.45
C MET A 1 1.45 14.56 17.45
N THR A 2 1.04 13.35 17.17
CA THR A 2 1.99 12.25 16.93
C THR A 2 2.64 12.54 15.58
N SER A 3 3.91 12.91 15.60
CA SER A 3 4.72 13.10 14.39
C SER A 3 4.81 11.75 13.68
N HIS A 4 4.07 11.59 12.59
CA HIS A 4 4.22 10.42 11.72
C HIS A 4 5.62 10.44 11.10
N TYR A 5 6.19 9.25 10.92
CA TYR A 5 7.44 9.11 10.21
C TYR A 5 7.25 9.52 8.75
N THR A 6 8.13 10.36 8.25
CA THR A 6 8.08 10.90 6.89
C THR A 6 9.43 10.75 6.21
N HIS A 7 9.41 10.73 4.88
CA HIS A 7 10.59 10.82 4.04
C HIS A 7 10.56 12.05 3.16
N ARG A 8 11.75 12.55 2.84
CA ARG A 8 11.96 13.52 1.78
C ARG A 8 12.16 12.79 0.46
N MET A 9 11.52 13.26 -0.59
CA MET A 9 11.65 12.72 -1.95
C MET A 9 11.83 13.87 -2.92
N LEU A 10 12.58 13.65 -4.00
CA LEU A 10 12.58 14.58 -5.12
C LEU A 10 11.16 14.72 -5.66
N ASP A 11 10.74 15.94 -5.93
CA ASP A 11 9.57 16.19 -6.77
C ASP A 11 9.98 16.31 -8.25
N GLU A 12 9.02 16.49 -9.14
CA GLU A 12 9.28 16.58 -10.59
C GLU A 12 10.26 17.71 -10.92
N ALA A 13 10.06 18.90 -10.34
CA ALA A 13 10.93 20.05 -10.56
C ALA A 13 12.35 19.81 -10.01
N GLY A 14 12.48 19.09 -8.89
CA GLY A 14 13.77 18.71 -8.35
C GLY A 14 14.54 17.72 -9.22
N VAL A 15 13.82 16.75 -9.81
CA VAL A 15 14.42 15.82 -10.80
C VAL A 15 14.92 16.59 -12.03
N ASP A 16 14.10 17.50 -12.56
CA ASP A 16 14.48 18.30 -13.71
C ASP A 16 15.67 19.21 -13.43
N ALA A 17 15.71 19.87 -12.29
CA ALA A 17 16.84 20.73 -11.89
C ALA A 17 18.17 19.95 -11.85
N VAL A 18 18.17 18.74 -11.28
CA VAL A 18 19.35 17.87 -11.26
C VAL A 18 19.77 17.43 -12.66
N LEU A 19 18.80 17.04 -13.49
CA LEU A 19 19.07 16.62 -14.88
C LEU A 19 19.56 17.79 -15.73
N ASP A 20 18.97 18.99 -15.61
CA ASP A 20 19.37 20.20 -16.34
C ASP A 20 20.82 20.58 -16.04
N ALA A 21 21.20 20.63 -14.76
CA ALA A 21 22.55 20.97 -14.37
C ALA A 21 23.60 19.97 -14.89
N ALA A 22 23.30 18.68 -14.78
CA ALA A 22 24.17 17.62 -15.29
C ALA A 22 24.30 17.67 -16.82
N GLU A 23 23.16 17.83 -17.53
CA GLU A 23 23.15 17.92 -19.00
C GLU A 23 23.87 19.16 -19.50
N GLN A 24 23.67 20.32 -18.87
CA GLN A 24 24.37 21.55 -19.20
C GLN A 24 25.89 21.40 -19.07
N HIS A 25 26.36 20.76 -17.98
CA HIS A 25 27.79 20.48 -17.79
C HIS A 25 28.32 19.55 -18.90
N ALA A 26 27.62 18.48 -19.20
CA ALA A 26 28.04 17.54 -20.25
C ALA A 26 28.08 18.19 -21.65
N LEU A 27 27.12 19.06 -21.98
CA LEU A 27 27.06 19.73 -23.29
C LEU A 27 28.15 20.82 -23.43
N GLN A 28 28.53 21.51 -22.35
CA GLN A 28 29.62 22.50 -22.36
C GLN A 28 30.94 21.85 -22.77
N ASP A 29 31.19 20.62 -22.34
CA ASP A 29 32.42 19.88 -22.60
C ASP A 29 32.29 18.91 -23.82
N GLY A 30 31.14 18.96 -24.54
CA GLY A 30 30.86 18.14 -25.71
C GLY A 30 30.74 16.63 -25.44
N MET A 31 30.44 16.26 -24.21
CA MET A 31 30.34 14.86 -23.76
C MET A 31 29.08 14.17 -24.31
N ARG A 32 29.22 12.86 -24.59
CA ARG A 32 28.13 12.00 -25.12
C ARG A 32 27.71 11.00 -24.08
N VAL A 33 26.88 11.45 -23.15
CA VAL A 33 26.51 10.70 -21.96
C VAL A 33 25.01 10.46 -21.83
N VAL A 34 24.66 9.47 -21.03
CA VAL A 34 23.31 9.29 -20.47
C VAL A 34 23.36 9.62 -18.99
N ILE A 35 22.40 10.39 -18.55
CA ILE A 35 22.23 10.86 -17.18
C ILE A 35 20.92 10.28 -16.64
N ALA A 36 20.94 9.64 -15.49
CA ALA A 36 19.77 9.06 -14.85
C ALA A 36 19.65 9.54 -13.40
N VAL A 37 18.44 9.90 -12.98
CA VAL A 37 18.08 10.20 -11.59
C VAL A 37 17.13 9.13 -11.09
N VAL A 38 17.44 8.57 -9.92
CA VAL A 38 16.63 7.54 -9.25
C VAL A 38 16.17 8.03 -7.87
N GLU A 39 15.06 7.48 -7.38
CA GLU A 39 14.67 7.69 -5.99
C GLU A 39 15.54 6.83 -5.04
N ARG A 40 15.32 6.96 -3.74
CA ARG A 40 16.11 6.27 -2.70
C ARG A 40 16.06 4.74 -2.76
N SER A 41 14.99 4.14 -3.31
CA SER A 41 14.89 2.69 -3.57
C SER A 41 15.66 2.25 -4.82
N GLY A 42 16.19 3.20 -5.59
CA GLY A 42 16.88 2.97 -6.84
C GLY A 42 15.98 2.87 -8.08
N GLU A 43 14.69 3.18 -7.95
CA GLU A 43 13.77 3.23 -9.10
C GLU A 43 13.93 4.54 -9.89
N LEU A 44 13.84 4.44 -11.22
CA LEU A 44 14.10 5.54 -12.13
C LEU A 44 13.03 6.63 -12.00
N LEU A 45 13.48 7.87 -11.80
CA LEU A 45 12.62 9.07 -11.82
C LEU A 45 12.73 9.82 -13.15
N GLY A 46 13.95 9.97 -13.68
CA GLY A 46 14.18 10.67 -14.93
C GLY A 46 15.46 10.24 -15.61
N LEU A 47 15.51 10.37 -16.94
CA LEU A 47 16.68 10.04 -17.72
C LEU A 47 16.79 11.00 -18.93
N ARG A 48 18.01 11.49 -19.15
CA ARG A 48 18.36 12.27 -20.37
C ARG A 48 19.52 11.63 -21.09
N ARG A 49 19.52 11.82 -22.40
CA ARG A 49 20.55 11.29 -23.27
C ARG A 49 21.03 12.37 -24.21
N THR A 50 22.31 12.76 -24.08
CA THR A 50 22.90 13.74 -24.99
C THR A 50 23.06 13.17 -26.42
N PRO A 51 23.11 14.03 -27.45
CA PRO A 51 23.27 13.55 -28.82
C PRO A 51 24.53 12.71 -29.00
N GLY A 52 24.39 11.55 -29.65
CA GLY A 52 25.51 10.64 -29.91
C GLY A 52 25.91 9.72 -28.76
N ALA A 53 25.28 9.80 -27.60
CA ALA A 53 25.53 8.89 -26.49
C ALA A 53 25.21 7.43 -26.84
N GLN A 54 25.99 6.50 -26.31
CA GLN A 54 25.82 5.06 -26.54
C GLN A 54 24.49 4.55 -25.98
N VAL A 55 23.81 3.67 -26.71
CA VAL A 55 22.52 3.08 -26.25
C VAL A 55 22.68 2.28 -24.94
N ALA A 56 23.79 1.54 -24.80
CA ALA A 56 24.08 0.73 -23.62
C ALA A 56 24.21 1.57 -22.34
N SER A 57 24.70 2.82 -22.46
CA SER A 57 24.89 3.75 -21.35
C SER A 57 23.61 4.06 -20.60
N SER A 58 22.43 3.93 -21.23
CA SER A 58 21.13 4.14 -20.53
C SER A 58 20.95 3.20 -19.33
N ARG A 59 21.31 1.92 -19.48
CA ARG A 59 21.22 0.96 -18.36
C ARG A 59 22.34 1.16 -17.35
N VAL A 60 23.56 1.45 -17.84
CA VAL A 60 24.72 1.66 -16.97
C VAL A 60 24.53 2.90 -16.09
N ALA A 61 24.00 4.00 -16.62
CA ALA A 61 23.71 5.21 -15.84
C ALA A 61 22.70 4.91 -14.71
N VAL A 62 21.61 4.20 -15.01
CA VAL A 62 20.63 3.77 -14.01
C VAL A 62 21.25 2.86 -12.95
N ASP A 63 22.09 1.90 -13.34
CA ASP A 63 22.75 0.98 -12.42
C ASP A 63 23.75 1.72 -11.49
N LYS A 64 24.48 2.72 -12.01
CA LYS A 64 25.36 3.58 -11.19
C LYS A 64 24.57 4.43 -10.21
N ALA A 65 23.47 5.07 -10.67
CA ALA A 65 22.57 5.83 -9.79
C ALA A 65 21.97 4.94 -8.71
N ARG A 66 21.40 3.78 -9.08
CA ARG A 66 20.86 2.80 -8.14
C ARG A 66 21.88 2.39 -7.09
N THR A 67 23.10 2.07 -7.50
CA THR A 67 24.17 1.72 -6.57
C THR A 67 24.41 2.82 -5.55
N ALA A 68 24.49 4.08 -6.00
CA ALA A 68 24.69 5.21 -5.09
C ALA A 68 23.52 5.44 -4.13
N ALA A 69 22.27 5.25 -4.59
CA ALA A 69 21.06 5.40 -3.78
C ALA A 69 20.98 4.35 -2.67
N ILE A 70 21.03 3.06 -3.03
CA ILE A 70 20.76 1.97 -2.07
C ILE A 70 21.95 1.68 -1.13
N PHE A 71 23.19 2.00 -1.53
CA PHE A 71 24.37 1.89 -0.66
C PHE A 71 24.75 3.21 0.02
N VAL A 72 23.99 4.29 -0.24
CA VAL A 72 24.10 5.60 0.46
C VAL A 72 25.52 6.19 0.33
N ARG A 73 26.22 5.97 -0.79
CA ARG A 73 27.58 6.42 -1.06
C ARG A 73 27.86 6.56 -2.55
N PRO A 74 28.89 7.34 -2.96
CA PRO A 74 29.36 7.34 -4.35
C PRO A 74 29.68 5.92 -4.82
N SER A 75 29.24 5.56 -6.02
CA SER A 75 29.47 4.22 -6.58
C SER A 75 30.98 3.94 -6.82
N ARG A 76 31.79 4.97 -6.98
CA ARG A 76 33.27 4.93 -7.00
C ARG A 76 33.85 4.14 -5.83
N GLU A 77 33.27 4.26 -4.62
CA GLU A 77 33.80 3.59 -3.44
C GLU A 77 33.74 2.05 -3.57
N LEU A 78 32.73 1.53 -4.25
CA LEU A 78 32.62 0.08 -4.52
C LEU A 78 33.64 -0.34 -5.59
N GLU A 79 33.83 0.46 -6.64
CA GLU A 79 34.85 0.20 -7.67
C GLU A 79 36.26 0.21 -7.07
N GLN A 80 36.55 1.16 -6.19
CA GLN A 80 37.82 1.20 -5.45
C GLN A 80 38.05 -0.04 -4.57
N GLN A 81 37.01 -0.55 -3.92
CA GLN A 81 37.10 -1.80 -3.15
C GLN A 81 37.45 -2.99 -4.05
N VAL A 82 36.85 -3.10 -5.23
CA VAL A 82 37.13 -4.13 -6.20
C VAL A 82 38.57 -4.01 -6.70
N SER A 83 39.00 -2.80 -7.08
CA SER A 83 40.36 -2.52 -7.54
C SER A 83 41.43 -2.77 -6.46
N GLY A 84 41.03 -2.57 -5.19
CA GLY A 84 41.85 -2.88 -4.01
C GLY A 84 41.87 -4.36 -3.63
N GLY A 85 41.28 -5.24 -4.46
CA GLY A 85 41.32 -6.70 -4.28
C GLY A 85 40.08 -7.30 -3.59
N ARG A 86 39.09 -6.49 -3.18
CA ARG A 86 37.84 -6.99 -2.61
C ARG A 86 36.84 -7.42 -3.68
N LEU A 87 37.20 -8.45 -4.46
CA LEU A 87 36.38 -8.95 -5.58
C LEU A 87 34.95 -9.38 -5.17
N GLY A 88 34.75 -9.77 -3.90
CA GLY A 88 33.41 -10.09 -3.37
C GLY A 88 32.41 -8.94 -3.48
N ALA A 89 32.84 -7.70 -3.62
CA ALA A 89 31.94 -6.57 -3.85
C ALA A 89 31.18 -6.66 -5.19
N LEU A 90 31.70 -7.43 -6.16
CA LEU A 90 31.01 -7.69 -7.44
C LEU A 90 29.75 -8.57 -7.27
N ALA A 91 29.65 -9.33 -6.18
CA ALA A 91 28.52 -10.19 -5.87
C ALA A 91 27.40 -9.49 -5.07
N LEU A 92 27.56 -8.20 -4.73
CA LEU A 92 26.55 -7.45 -4.03
C LEU A 92 25.30 -7.29 -4.91
N HIS A 93 24.15 -7.75 -4.39
CA HIS A 93 22.90 -7.68 -5.13
C HIS A 93 22.46 -6.22 -5.30
N GLY A 94 22.04 -5.87 -6.52
CA GLY A 94 21.60 -4.51 -6.85
C GLY A 94 22.72 -3.49 -7.03
N ALA A 95 24.00 -3.85 -6.78
CA ALA A 95 25.15 -2.98 -7.00
C ALA A 95 25.83 -3.20 -8.34
N ARG A 96 26.36 -2.11 -8.90
CA ARG A 96 27.37 -2.13 -9.96
C ARG A 96 28.58 -1.33 -9.48
N ALA A 97 29.71 -1.99 -9.34
CA ALA A 97 30.96 -1.36 -8.91
C ALA A 97 31.59 -0.57 -10.08
N LEU A 98 30.93 0.49 -10.51
CA LEU A 98 31.30 1.38 -11.60
C LEU A 98 31.19 2.84 -11.14
N THR A 99 32.23 3.62 -11.34
CA THR A 99 32.27 5.06 -11.02
C THR A 99 31.27 5.87 -11.85
N GLY A 100 30.65 6.90 -11.25
CA GLY A 100 29.72 7.83 -11.92
C GLY A 100 28.35 7.92 -11.26
N GLY A 101 28.12 7.25 -10.13
CA GLY A 101 26.88 7.39 -9.34
C GLY A 101 27.13 8.21 -8.07
N ILE A 102 26.33 9.25 -7.84
CA ILE A 102 26.43 10.20 -6.70
C ILE A 102 25.09 10.26 -5.96
N PRO A 103 25.03 10.09 -4.62
CA PRO A 103 23.81 10.29 -3.84
C PRO A 103 23.36 11.76 -3.84
N LEU A 104 22.05 11.99 -3.97
CA LEU A 104 21.42 13.29 -3.76
C LEU A 104 20.99 13.39 -2.30
N LYS A 105 21.45 14.45 -1.59
CA LYS A 105 21.25 14.58 -0.15
C LYS A 105 20.58 15.89 0.22
N VAL A 106 19.74 15.83 1.26
CA VAL A 106 19.21 17.00 1.97
C VAL A 106 19.61 16.88 3.44
N GLY A 107 20.63 17.61 3.85
CA GLY A 107 21.35 17.33 5.09
C GLY A 107 22.05 15.95 5.00
N ASP A 108 21.80 15.09 6.00
CA ASP A 108 22.36 13.74 6.02
C ASP A 108 21.45 12.68 5.33
N GLU A 109 20.23 13.06 4.93
CA GLU A 109 19.26 12.16 4.31
C GLU A 109 19.50 12.03 2.80
N VAL A 110 19.65 10.79 2.31
CA VAL A 110 19.66 10.50 0.87
C VAL A 110 18.23 10.47 0.37
N VAL A 111 17.90 11.35 -0.58
CA VAL A 111 16.58 11.50 -1.19
C VAL A 111 16.49 10.84 -2.57
N GLY A 112 17.62 10.44 -3.13
CA GLY A 112 17.78 9.80 -4.42
C GLY A 112 19.24 9.73 -4.81
N ALA A 113 19.52 9.47 -6.07
CA ALA A 113 20.87 9.53 -6.62
C ALA A 113 20.84 9.87 -8.12
N ILE A 114 21.95 10.41 -8.61
CA ILE A 114 22.24 10.62 -10.02
C ILE A 114 23.33 9.65 -10.48
N GLY A 115 23.27 9.21 -11.73
CA GLY A 115 24.31 8.39 -12.34
C GLY A 115 24.50 8.76 -13.81
N THR A 116 25.74 8.82 -14.22
CA THR A 116 26.14 9.16 -15.59
C THR A 116 26.96 8.05 -16.20
N SER A 117 26.81 7.84 -17.51
CA SER A 117 27.60 6.87 -18.29
C SER A 117 27.73 7.31 -19.75
N GLY A 118 28.94 7.21 -20.29
CA GLY A 118 29.19 7.47 -21.72
C GLY A 118 30.63 7.80 -22.05
N GLU A 119 31.32 8.42 -21.14
CA GLU A 119 32.73 8.82 -21.29
C GLU A 119 33.62 8.04 -20.32
N THR A 120 34.76 8.61 -19.90
CA THR A 120 35.61 7.99 -18.86
C THR A 120 34.93 8.01 -17.48
N PRO A 121 35.33 7.11 -16.56
CA PRO A 121 34.76 7.07 -15.22
C PRO A 121 34.81 8.43 -14.48
N ASP A 122 35.91 9.19 -14.62
CA ASP A 122 36.08 10.47 -13.95
C ASP A 122 35.20 11.58 -14.59
N GLU A 123 35.04 11.59 -15.90
CA GLU A 123 34.15 12.49 -16.62
C GLU A 123 32.69 12.19 -16.29
N ASP A 124 32.28 10.91 -16.30
CA ASP A 124 30.95 10.47 -15.89
C ASP A 124 30.60 10.95 -14.48
N GLU A 125 31.56 10.79 -13.54
CA GLU A 125 31.35 11.24 -12.16
C GLU A 125 31.31 12.77 -12.06
N GLY A 126 32.12 13.51 -12.83
CA GLY A 126 32.11 14.96 -12.91
C GLY A 126 30.73 15.50 -13.30
N VAL A 127 30.11 14.89 -14.31
CA VAL A 127 28.72 15.23 -14.73
C VAL A 127 27.73 14.95 -13.59
N SER A 128 27.86 13.82 -12.93
CA SER A 128 26.97 13.47 -11.81
C SER A 128 27.16 14.41 -10.58
N ILE A 129 28.40 14.84 -10.31
CA ILE A 129 28.69 15.83 -9.26
C ILE A 129 28.06 17.20 -9.60
N ALA A 130 28.12 17.63 -10.85
CA ALA A 130 27.50 18.87 -11.32
C ALA A 130 25.98 18.84 -11.10
N GLY A 131 25.33 17.73 -11.46
CA GLY A 131 23.90 17.54 -11.19
C GLY A 131 23.56 17.49 -9.70
N ALA A 132 24.37 16.82 -8.90
CA ALA A 132 24.15 16.70 -7.46
C ALA A 132 24.40 18.01 -6.70
N ALA A 133 25.14 18.96 -7.29
CA ALA A 133 25.38 20.30 -6.75
C ALA A 133 24.26 21.30 -7.06
N ALA A 134 23.30 20.96 -7.90
CA ALA A 134 22.16 21.81 -8.19
C ALA A 134 21.29 22.05 -6.96
N GLU A 135 20.66 23.22 -6.88
CA GLU A 135 19.54 23.41 -5.95
C GLU A 135 18.32 22.70 -6.49
N PHE A 136 17.76 21.75 -5.75
CA PHE A 136 16.61 20.99 -6.14
C PHE A 136 15.50 21.00 -5.09
N SER A 137 14.27 20.97 -5.53
CA SER A 137 13.10 20.91 -4.67
C SER A 137 12.76 19.47 -4.26
N ILE A 138 12.08 19.36 -3.13
CA ILE A 138 11.65 18.11 -2.53
C ILE A 138 10.23 18.23 -2.00
N ARG A 139 9.55 17.10 -1.90
CA ARG A 139 8.31 16.94 -1.13
C ARG A 139 8.54 16.04 0.08
N VAL A 140 7.76 16.28 1.13
CA VAL A 140 7.72 15.41 2.31
C VAL A 140 6.50 14.51 2.19
N VAL A 141 6.68 13.20 2.33
CA VAL A 141 5.61 12.22 2.22
C VAL A 141 5.56 11.31 3.44
N PRO A 142 4.37 10.82 3.83
CA PRO A 142 4.27 9.78 4.85
C PRO A 142 5.09 8.55 4.47
N ALA A 143 5.69 7.91 5.44
CA ALA A 143 6.51 6.72 5.23
C ALA A 143 6.32 5.69 6.33
N LEU A 144 6.68 4.44 6.04
CA LEU A 144 6.63 3.34 7.00
C LEU A 144 7.89 3.35 7.86
N SER A 145 7.74 3.47 9.18
CA SER A 145 8.87 3.30 10.10
C SER A 145 9.12 1.82 10.41
N ALA A 146 10.32 1.50 10.89
CA ALA A 146 10.63 0.15 11.38
C ALA A 146 9.74 -0.26 12.59
N ALA A 147 9.26 0.70 13.37
CA ALA A 147 8.31 0.46 14.45
C ALA A 147 6.92 0.10 13.90
N ASP A 148 6.45 0.85 12.90
CA ASP A 148 5.19 0.55 12.21
C ASP A 148 5.23 -0.85 11.59
N ALA A 149 6.31 -1.20 10.86
CA ALA A 149 6.46 -2.51 10.24
C ALA A 149 6.39 -3.66 11.27
N ARG A 150 7.03 -3.49 12.42
CA ARG A 150 6.93 -4.48 13.52
C ARG A 150 5.54 -4.54 14.13
N SER A 151 4.83 -3.40 14.22
CA SER A 151 3.46 -3.36 14.76
C SER A 151 2.49 -4.10 13.84
N ALA A 152 2.59 -3.90 12.52
CA ALA A 152 1.81 -4.64 11.53
C ALA A 152 2.06 -6.16 11.62
N ALA A 153 3.32 -6.58 11.65
CA ALA A 153 3.68 -7.99 11.79
C ALA A 153 3.19 -8.60 13.12
N LYS A 154 3.23 -7.83 14.22
CA LYS A 154 2.72 -8.27 15.52
C LYS A 154 1.20 -8.44 15.53
N ALA A 155 0.45 -7.58 14.85
CA ALA A 155 -1.00 -7.71 14.71
C ALA A 155 -1.35 -9.03 14.00
N VAL A 156 -0.68 -9.33 12.89
CA VAL A 156 -0.82 -10.63 12.20
C VAL A 156 -0.46 -11.79 13.12
N ALA A 157 0.68 -11.72 13.81
CA ALA A 157 1.12 -12.78 14.72
C ALA A 157 0.12 -13.06 15.84
N SER A 158 -0.49 -12.02 16.43
CA SER A 158 -1.50 -12.14 17.48
C SER A 158 -2.76 -12.83 16.95
N GLU A 159 -3.21 -12.48 15.77
CA GLU A 159 -4.38 -13.11 15.13
C GLU A 159 -4.11 -14.57 14.73
N CYS A 160 -2.90 -14.85 14.22
CA CYS A 160 -2.49 -16.23 13.93
C CYS A 160 -2.50 -17.12 15.16
N ALA A 161 -2.03 -16.60 16.31
CA ALA A 161 -2.08 -17.33 17.59
C ALA A 161 -3.53 -17.62 18.02
N ARG A 162 -4.46 -16.68 17.81
CA ARG A 162 -5.89 -16.84 18.10
C ARG A 162 -6.55 -17.90 17.21
N ARG A 163 -6.16 -17.96 15.93
CA ARG A 163 -6.70 -18.93 14.95
C ARG A 163 -5.99 -20.29 14.98
N GLY A 164 -4.84 -20.41 15.61
CA GLY A 164 -4.04 -21.64 15.61
C GLY A 164 -3.36 -21.93 14.26
N VAL A 165 -3.04 -20.91 13.48
CA VAL A 165 -2.37 -21.00 12.18
C VAL A 165 -0.96 -20.42 12.22
N SER A 166 -0.06 -20.88 11.33
CA SER A 166 1.36 -20.52 11.36
C SER A 166 1.89 -20.06 10.00
N PRO A 167 1.27 -19.06 9.35
CA PRO A 167 1.79 -18.49 8.10
C PRO A 167 3.01 -17.60 8.35
N VAL A 168 3.67 -17.17 7.26
CA VAL A 168 4.69 -16.12 7.29
C VAL A 168 4.03 -14.78 6.97
N CYS A 169 4.41 -13.74 7.72
CA CYS A 169 4.06 -12.35 7.45
C CYS A 169 5.31 -11.56 7.06
N ALA A 170 5.27 -10.87 5.92
CA ALA A 170 6.27 -9.94 5.46
C ALA A 170 5.68 -8.53 5.37
N VAL A 171 6.46 -7.53 5.79
CA VAL A 171 6.12 -6.12 5.66
C VAL A 171 7.22 -5.44 4.86
N VAL A 172 6.82 -4.74 3.79
CA VAL A 172 7.73 -4.01 2.90
C VAL A 172 7.43 -2.51 2.92
N ASP A 173 8.39 -1.68 2.54
CA ASP A 173 8.18 -0.25 2.32
C ASP A 173 7.46 0.04 0.98
N ALA A 174 7.29 1.32 0.64
CA ALA A 174 6.63 1.75 -0.60
C ALA A 174 7.38 1.32 -1.88
N GLY A 175 8.70 1.10 -1.82
CA GLY A 175 9.54 0.58 -2.91
C GLY A 175 9.45 -0.95 -3.06
N GLY A 176 8.83 -1.62 -2.10
CA GLY A 176 8.73 -3.07 -2.05
C GLY A 176 9.92 -3.76 -1.38
N ASP A 177 10.74 -3.01 -0.64
CA ASP A 177 11.90 -3.56 0.07
C ASP A 177 11.51 -4.02 1.48
N LEU A 178 12.08 -5.17 1.90
CA LEU A 178 11.69 -5.83 3.14
C LEU A 178 12.08 -5.00 4.36
N MET A 179 11.08 -4.67 5.19
CA MET A 179 11.22 -3.94 6.46
C MET A 179 11.14 -4.87 7.68
N CYS A 180 10.24 -5.84 7.63
CA CYS A 180 10.04 -6.81 8.72
C CYS A 180 9.52 -8.11 8.16
N ILE A 181 9.96 -9.23 8.77
CA ILE A 181 9.41 -10.54 8.53
C ILE A 181 9.13 -11.24 9.86
N TRP A 182 7.97 -11.85 9.99
CA TRP A 182 7.63 -12.74 11.08
C TRP A 182 7.39 -14.14 10.52
N ARG A 183 8.17 -15.10 11.00
CA ARG A 183 8.08 -16.51 10.65
C ARG A 183 7.97 -17.34 11.91
N PRO A 184 6.80 -17.91 12.22
CA PRO A 184 6.64 -18.79 13.37
C PRO A 184 7.29 -20.15 13.15
N ASP A 185 7.46 -20.89 14.26
CA ASP A 185 7.92 -22.27 14.21
C ASP A 185 6.93 -23.12 13.39
N GLY A 186 7.45 -24.02 12.58
CA GLY A 186 6.65 -24.87 11.70
C GLY A 186 6.14 -24.22 10.42
N ALA A 187 6.34 -22.92 10.21
CA ALA A 187 5.96 -22.26 8.96
C ALA A 187 6.68 -22.85 7.76
N GLN A 188 5.97 -23.01 6.65
CA GLN A 188 6.52 -23.49 5.39
C GLN A 188 7.67 -22.59 4.91
N VAL A 189 8.81 -23.18 4.55
CA VAL A 189 10.03 -22.42 4.18
C VAL A 189 9.79 -21.50 2.97
N ALA A 190 9.08 -21.98 1.95
CA ALA A 190 8.79 -21.23 0.73
C ALA A 190 7.94 -19.99 0.99
N SER A 191 7.11 -19.99 2.05
CA SER A 191 6.21 -18.88 2.38
C SER A 191 6.95 -17.57 2.69
N VAL A 192 8.23 -17.60 3.06
CA VAL A 192 9.06 -16.41 3.25
C VAL A 192 9.15 -15.58 1.95
N GLY A 193 9.52 -16.23 0.84
CA GLY A 193 9.57 -15.59 -0.47
C GLY A 193 8.20 -15.16 -0.96
N VAL A 194 7.21 -16.06 -0.85
CA VAL A 194 5.84 -15.80 -1.34
C VAL A 194 5.19 -14.63 -0.60
N ALA A 195 5.29 -14.57 0.73
CA ALA A 195 4.76 -13.44 1.51
C ALA A 195 5.43 -12.12 1.13
N THR A 196 6.76 -12.13 0.95
CA THR A 196 7.52 -10.95 0.51
C THR A 196 7.09 -10.48 -0.88
N ASP A 197 6.89 -11.40 -1.82
CA ASP A 197 6.50 -11.07 -3.19
C ASP A 197 5.05 -10.58 -3.28
N LYS A 198 4.12 -11.15 -2.48
CA LYS A 198 2.75 -10.64 -2.33
C LYS A 198 2.75 -9.20 -1.78
N ALA A 199 3.53 -8.93 -0.72
CA ALA A 199 3.69 -7.60 -0.15
C ALA A 199 4.27 -6.63 -1.18
N ARG A 200 5.37 -7.00 -1.86
CA ARG A 200 5.99 -6.19 -2.92
C ARG A 200 5.01 -5.86 -4.02
N THR A 201 4.25 -6.85 -4.50
CA THR A 201 3.21 -6.63 -5.51
C THR A 201 2.22 -5.57 -5.07
N ALA A 202 1.72 -5.66 -3.83
CA ALA A 202 0.75 -4.70 -3.32
C ALA A 202 1.33 -3.28 -3.15
N ALA A 203 2.60 -3.16 -2.70
CA ALA A 203 3.27 -1.88 -2.52
C ALA A 203 3.49 -1.15 -3.85
N ILE A 204 4.18 -1.79 -4.80
CA ILE A 204 4.61 -1.12 -6.04
C ILE A 204 3.47 -0.89 -7.05
N TYR A 205 2.43 -1.74 -7.03
CA TYR A 205 1.24 -1.56 -7.86
C TYR A 205 0.09 -0.83 -7.14
N ARG A 206 0.27 -0.48 -5.86
CA ARG A 206 -0.64 0.33 -5.03
C ARG A 206 -2.06 -0.21 -4.95
N ARG A 207 -2.21 -1.55 -4.89
CA ARG A 207 -3.49 -2.25 -4.79
C ARG A 207 -3.30 -3.68 -4.28
N PRO A 208 -4.36 -4.35 -3.79
CA PRO A 208 -4.26 -5.73 -3.35
C PRO A 208 -3.67 -6.65 -4.42
N SER A 209 -2.80 -7.57 -4.04
CA SER A 209 -2.24 -8.56 -4.97
C SER A 209 -3.30 -9.51 -5.53
N LYS A 210 -4.41 -9.67 -4.81
CA LYS A 210 -5.62 -10.40 -5.25
C LYS A 210 -6.18 -9.87 -6.57
N ASP A 211 -6.15 -8.55 -6.81
CA ASP A 211 -6.67 -7.96 -8.05
C ASP A 211 -5.99 -8.52 -9.29
N PHE A 212 -4.73 -8.90 -9.18
CA PHE A 212 -3.98 -9.53 -10.28
C PHE A 212 -4.31 -11.02 -10.44
N GLU A 213 -4.55 -11.72 -9.33
CA GLU A 213 -5.02 -13.10 -9.35
C GLU A 213 -6.41 -13.19 -10.00
N ASP A 214 -7.33 -12.30 -9.62
CA ASP A 214 -8.66 -12.21 -10.18
C ASP A 214 -8.61 -11.89 -11.69
N GLN A 215 -7.74 -10.97 -12.12
CA GLN A 215 -7.54 -10.68 -13.54
C GLN A 215 -7.01 -11.89 -14.30
N ALA A 216 -6.02 -12.60 -13.76
CA ALA A 216 -5.43 -13.77 -14.40
C ALA A 216 -6.47 -14.90 -14.53
N SER A 217 -7.24 -15.15 -13.47
CA SER A 217 -8.31 -16.17 -13.42
C SER A 217 -9.52 -15.78 -14.28
N GLY A 218 -9.82 -14.47 -14.37
CA GLY A 218 -10.90 -13.91 -15.17
C GLY A 218 -10.60 -13.79 -16.67
N GLY A 219 -9.54 -14.43 -17.16
CA GLY A 219 -9.20 -14.52 -18.60
C GLY A 219 -8.09 -13.56 -19.06
N ARG A 220 -7.56 -12.67 -18.19
CA ARG A 220 -6.41 -11.82 -18.50
C ARG A 220 -5.10 -12.49 -18.04
N ALA A 221 -4.76 -13.63 -18.65
CA ALA A 221 -3.53 -14.37 -18.30
C ALA A 221 -2.24 -13.53 -18.45
N SER A 222 -2.25 -12.45 -19.25
CA SER A 222 -1.12 -11.52 -19.38
C SER A 222 -0.76 -10.80 -18.07
N ALA A 223 -1.63 -10.79 -17.04
CA ALA A 223 -1.29 -10.31 -15.71
C ALA A 223 -0.10 -11.08 -15.07
N LEU A 224 0.13 -12.34 -15.50
CA LEU A 224 1.26 -13.16 -15.06
C LEU A 224 2.62 -12.64 -15.55
N HIS A 225 2.65 -11.73 -16.55
CA HIS A 225 3.89 -11.15 -17.11
C HIS A 225 4.23 -9.77 -16.53
N LEU A 226 3.45 -9.28 -15.55
CA LEU A 226 3.75 -7.99 -14.92
C LEU A 226 5.07 -8.08 -14.15
N ALA A 227 5.96 -7.13 -14.41
CA ALA A 227 7.29 -7.10 -13.79
C ALA A 227 7.19 -6.97 -12.27
N ARG A 228 7.96 -7.80 -11.55
CA ARG A 228 8.02 -7.79 -10.08
C ARG A 228 6.67 -8.04 -9.37
N ALA A 229 5.66 -8.54 -10.09
CA ALA A 229 4.36 -8.89 -9.54
C ALA A 229 4.21 -10.41 -9.40
N VAL A 230 3.65 -10.82 -8.27
CA VAL A 230 3.16 -12.18 -8.06
C VAL A 230 1.64 -12.09 -7.88
N PRO A 231 0.84 -12.57 -8.84
CA PRO A 231 -0.60 -12.49 -8.81
C PRO A 231 -1.18 -13.58 -7.91
N LEU A 232 -0.92 -13.47 -6.62
CA LEU A 232 -1.41 -14.35 -5.56
C LEU A 232 -2.04 -13.52 -4.45
N GLN A 233 -3.23 -13.89 -4.02
CA GLN A 233 -3.98 -13.28 -2.93
C GLN A 233 -3.19 -13.32 -1.60
N GLY A 234 -3.30 -12.25 -0.79
CA GLY A 234 -2.67 -12.15 0.52
C GLY A 234 -1.64 -11.03 0.64
N GLY A 235 -1.54 -10.12 -0.35
CA GLY A 235 -0.77 -8.89 -0.29
C GLY A 235 -1.69 -7.66 -0.25
N LEU A 236 -1.50 -6.77 0.74
CA LEU A 236 -2.31 -5.56 0.93
C LEU A 236 -1.46 -4.33 1.14
N PRO A 237 -1.74 -3.20 0.44
CA PRO A 237 -1.05 -1.94 0.68
C PRO A 237 -1.43 -1.36 2.05
N ILE A 238 -0.46 -0.70 2.68
CA ILE A 238 -0.66 0.13 3.87
C ILE A 238 -0.77 1.56 3.36
N ILE A 239 -1.92 2.20 3.63
CA ILE A 239 -2.21 3.55 3.13
C ILE A 239 -2.26 4.51 4.32
N ARG A 240 -1.64 5.69 4.17
CA ARG A 240 -1.67 6.79 5.12
C ARG A 240 -1.72 8.11 4.34
N ASP A 241 -2.71 8.96 4.64
CA ASP A 241 -2.91 10.26 3.96
C ASP A 241 -2.86 10.13 2.41
N ASP A 242 -3.59 9.16 1.87
CA ASP A 242 -3.65 8.80 0.44
C ASP A 242 -2.33 8.29 -0.19
N TYR A 243 -1.27 8.12 0.61
CA TYR A 243 0.00 7.52 0.16
C TYR A 243 0.07 6.04 0.55
N VAL A 244 0.50 5.21 -0.39
CA VAL A 244 0.97 3.86 -0.06
C VAL A 244 2.34 3.99 0.59
N ILE A 245 2.40 3.75 1.90
CA ILE A 245 3.64 3.83 2.69
C ILE A 245 4.39 2.50 2.79
N GLY A 246 3.75 1.43 2.35
CA GLY A 246 4.28 0.08 2.38
C GLY A 246 3.19 -0.94 2.10
N ALA A 247 3.44 -2.21 2.37
CA ALA A 247 2.45 -3.28 2.25
C ALA A 247 2.75 -4.45 3.20
N VAL A 248 1.69 -5.20 3.51
CA VAL A 248 1.75 -6.47 4.24
C VAL A 248 1.50 -7.61 3.27
N GLY A 249 2.26 -8.69 3.38
CA GLY A 249 2.02 -9.94 2.66
C GLY A 249 1.98 -11.12 3.62
N VAL A 250 1.00 -11.99 3.46
CA VAL A 250 0.86 -13.21 4.26
C VAL A 250 0.84 -14.43 3.34
N SER A 251 1.49 -15.50 3.76
CA SER A 251 1.52 -16.77 3.01
C SER A 251 1.67 -17.96 3.92
N GLY A 252 0.89 -19.02 3.67
CA GLY A 252 0.98 -20.30 4.35
C GLY A 252 -0.07 -20.53 5.44
N ALA A 253 -1.15 -19.76 5.46
CA ALA A 253 -2.35 -20.10 6.23
C ALA A 253 -3.12 -21.27 5.57
N SER A 254 -4.32 -21.57 6.05
CA SER A 254 -5.09 -22.73 5.57
C SER A 254 -5.65 -22.53 4.16
N SER A 255 -5.80 -21.27 3.72
CA SER A 255 -6.29 -20.89 2.40
C SER A 255 -5.76 -19.52 1.97
N ALA A 256 -5.91 -19.19 0.67
CA ALA A 256 -5.58 -17.87 0.13
C ALA A 256 -6.47 -16.76 0.75
N ASP A 257 -7.73 -17.06 1.04
CA ASP A 257 -8.65 -16.15 1.71
C ASP A 257 -8.21 -15.86 3.14
N GLU A 258 -7.70 -16.85 3.86
CA GLU A 258 -7.16 -16.66 5.21
C GLU A 258 -5.85 -15.85 5.17
N ASP A 259 -4.96 -16.10 4.20
CA ASP A 259 -3.79 -15.24 3.96
C ASP A 259 -4.21 -13.77 3.77
N GLN A 260 -5.27 -13.53 2.98
CA GLN A 260 -5.82 -12.19 2.74
C GLN A 260 -6.38 -11.54 4.00
N GLN A 261 -7.20 -12.27 4.76
CA GLN A 261 -7.77 -11.78 6.03
C GLN A 261 -6.68 -11.38 7.03
N LEU A 262 -5.63 -12.21 7.15
CA LEU A 262 -4.50 -11.92 8.02
C LEU A 262 -3.69 -10.71 7.55
N ALA A 263 -3.52 -10.54 6.23
CA ALA A 263 -2.89 -9.34 5.67
C ALA A 263 -3.69 -8.07 5.96
N VAL A 264 -5.05 -8.14 5.91
CA VAL A 264 -5.94 -7.04 6.32
C VAL A 264 -5.68 -6.62 7.76
N MET A 265 -5.54 -7.57 8.67
CA MET A 265 -5.25 -7.26 10.09
C MET A 265 -3.93 -6.48 10.24
N GLY A 266 -2.89 -6.89 9.52
CA GLY A 266 -1.60 -6.20 9.55
C GLY A 266 -1.65 -4.79 8.95
N ALA A 267 -2.32 -4.62 7.81
CA ALA A 267 -2.46 -3.32 7.16
C ALA A 267 -3.30 -2.35 8.00
N ASN A 268 -4.44 -2.82 8.53
CA ASN A 268 -5.35 -2.01 9.35
C ASN A 268 -4.74 -1.61 10.70
N ALA A 269 -3.80 -2.38 11.25
CA ALA A 269 -3.10 -2.01 12.49
C ALA A 269 -2.34 -0.67 12.38
N LEU A 270 -2.07 -0.20 11.14
CA LEU A 270 -1.39 1.06 10.86
C LEU A 270 -2.28 2.10 10.20
N SER A 271 -3.45 1.70 9.72
CA SER A 271 -4.44 2.57 9.08
C SER A 271 -5.41 3.18 10.08
N ALA A 272 -5.14 3.05 11.39
CA ALA A 272 -5.98 3.67 12.42
C ALA A 272 -6.04 5.18 12.19
N PRO A 273 -7.23 5.79 12.13
CA PRO A 273 -7.38 7.22 11.96
C PRO A 273 -6.66 7.96 13.10
N ASN A 274 -6.12 9.12 12.77
CA ASN A 274 -5.41 10.00 13.70
C ASN A 274 -6.12 10.05 15.07
N GLY A 275 -5.50 9.46 16.12
CA GLY A 275 -5.99 9.62 17.48
C GLY A 275 -6.09 8.39 18.35
N SER A 276 -5.62 7.22 17.95
CA SER A 276 -5.66 6.02 18.81
C SER A 276 -4.42 5.92 19.71
N ALA A 277 -4.40 6.71 20.78
CA ALA A 277 -3.71 6.28 21.98
C ALA A 277 -4.63 5.27 22.71
N ASN A 278 -4.19 4.03 22.91
CA ASN A 278 -4.90 2.97 23.63
C ASN A 278 -6.06 2.23 22.89
N GLY A 279 -5.98 2.00 21.59
CA GLY A 279 -6.94 1.13 20.89
C GLY A 279 -8.30 1.76 20.57
N ALA A 280 -8.52 3.04 20.84
CA ALA A 280 -9.72 3.78 20.46
C ALA A 280 -9.58 4.40 19.06
N ALA A 281 -10.57 4.26 18.18
CA ALA A 281 -10.66 4.93 16.90
C ALA A 281 -11.43 6.26 17.06
N PHE A 282 -10.84 7.36 16.61
CA PHE A 282 -11.50 8.68 16.59
C PHE A 282 -11.57 9.18 15.14
N PHE A 283 -12.77 9.61 14.75
CA PHE A 283 -13.02 10.22 13.45
C PHE A 283 -13.43 11.67 13.67
N ALA A 284 -12.69 12.61 13.11
CA ALA A 284 -13.06 14.03 13.15
C ALA A 284 -14.34 14.28 12.34
N GLU A 285 -15.06 15.34 12.66
CA GLU A 285 -16.35 15.66 12.03
C GLU A 285 -16.27 15.77 10.51
N ASP A 286 -15.21 16.39 9.99
CA ASP A 286 -14.96 16.56 8.56
C ASP A 286 -14.77 15.21 7.83
N ALA A 287 -14.04 14.27 8.43
CA ALA A 287 -13.84 12.92 7.90
C ALA A 287 -15.15 12.12 7.90
N VAL A 288 -15.93 12.22 8.98
CA VAL A 288 -17.25 11.58 9.06
C VAL A 288 -18.21 12.17 8.03
N ARG A 289 -18.24 13.48 7.89
CA ARG A 289 -19.09 14.20 6.92
C ARG A 289 -18.71 13.83 5.47
N ALA A 290 -17.42 13.78 5.17
CA ALA A 290 -16.93 13.34 3.85
C ALA A 290 -17.34 11.89 3.55
N LYS A 291 -17.33 11.01 4.57
CA LYS A 291 -17.75 9.62 4.39
C LYS A 291 -19.24 9.49 4.15
N PHE A 292 -20.08 10.26 4.80
CA PHE A 292 -21.53 10.31 4.52
C PHE A 292 -21.85 10.83 3.12
N ALA A 293 -20.97 11.62 2.50
CA ALA A 293 -21.20 12.07 1.12
C ALA A 293 -21.22 10.92 0.11
N THR A 294 -20.44 9.85 0.36
CA THR A 294 -20.30 8.68 -0.53
C THR A 294 -20.83 7.38 0.06
N GLY A 295 -21.05 7.33 1.37
CA GLY A 295 -21.30 6.10 2.12
C GLY A 295 -20.04 5.24 2.29
N GLY A 296 -20.15 4.19 3.13
CA GLY A 296 -19.16 3.12 3.24
C GLY A 296 -18.39 3.04 4.56
N LEU A 297 -17.42 2.15 4.59
CA LEU A 297 -16.69 1.72 5.77
C LEU A 297 -15.86 2.84 6.38
N LEU A 298 -16.06 3.09 7.69
CA LEU A 298 -15.24 3.97 8.53
C LEU A 298 -14.18 3.18 9.30
N LEU A 299 -14.55 2.02 9.84
CA LEU A 299 -13.67 1.16 10.63
C LEU A 299 -13.96 -0.31 10.38
N ASP A 300 -12.93 -1.10 10.15
CA ASP A 300 -12.96 -2.56 10.29
C ASP A 300 -12.01 -2.95 11.43
N ALA A 301 -12.58 -3.40 12.54
CA ALA A 301 -11.83 -3.86 13.70
C ALA A 301 -11.77 -5.40 13.80
N GLY A 302 -12.15 -6.11 12.74
CA GLY A 302 -12.21 -7.56 12.67
C GLY A 302 -13.45 -8.12 13.39
N ALA A 303 -13.58 -7.92 14.69
CA ALA A 303 -14.75 -8.36 15.46
C ALA A 303 -16.00 -7.50 15.24
N TYR A 304 -15.83 -6.29 14.73
CA TYR A 304 -16.93 -5.40 14.36
C TYR A 304 -16.49 -4.42 13.27
N LYS A 305 -17.47 -3.93 12.51
CA LYS A 305 -17.30 -2.88 11.51
C LYS A 305 -18.17 -1.69 11.86
N LEU A 306 -17.72 -0.48 11.49
CA LEU A 306 -18.50 0.74 11.58
C LEU A 306 -18.59 1.35 10.18
N ASP A 307 -19.81 1.44 9.66
CA ASP A 307 -20.10 2.06 8.38
C ASP A 307 -20.87 3.37 8.54
N ALA A 308 -20.57 4.34 7.68
CA ALA A 308 -21.41 5.49 7.42
C ALA A 308 -22.38 5.13 6.29
N GLY A 309 -23.62 4.81 6.64
CA GLY A 309 -24.67 4.44 5.70
C GLY A 309 -25.30 5.69 5.07
N ARG A 310 -25.46 5.67 3.76
CA ARG A 310 -26.21 6.64 2.97
C ARG A 310 -27.17 5.92 2.06
N ARG A 311 -28.45 6.26 2.14
CA ARG A 311 -29.48 5.72 1.24
C ARG A 311 -30.27 6.87 0.61
N GLU A 312 -30.62 6.68 -0.65
CA GLU A 312 -31.42 7.61 -1.45
C GLU A 312 -32.68 6.91 -1.98
N ALA A 313 -32.79 5.58 -1.78
CA ALA A 313 -33.91 4.76 -2.18
C ALA A 313 -34.06 3.52 -1.27
N PRO A 314 -35.25 2.89 -1.25
CA PRO A 314 -35.46 1.56 -0.66
C PRO A 314 -34.46 0.52 -1.20
N GLY A 315 -34.18 -0.49 -0.37
CA GLY A 315 -33.21 -1.54 -0.68
C GLY A 315 -33.83 -2.93 -0.75
N GLU A 316 -33.00 -3.91 -1.15
CA GLU A 316 -33.31 -5.33 -1.06
C GLU A 316 -33.37 -5.76 0.41
N VAL A 317 -33.95 -6.94 0.65
CA VAL A 317 -33.85 -7.61 1.95
C VAL A 317 -32.42 -8.04 2.19
N GLU A 318 -31.90 -7.72 3.38
CA GLU A 318 -30.62 -8.17 3.89
C GLU A 318 -30.82 -9.21 5.00
N TYR A 319 -30.01 -10.28 4.98
CA TYR A 319 -29.98 -11.31 6.01
C TYR A 319 -28.53 -11.71 6.26
N HIS A 320 -28.13 -11.67 7.53
CA HIS A 320 -26.81 -12.05 8.01
C HIS A 320 -26.95 -13.16 9.04
N SER A 321 -26.35 -14.34 8.78
CA SER A 321 -26.46 -15.47 9.73
C SER A 321 -25.58 -15.30 10.98
N HIS A 322 -24.51 -14.52 10.87
CA HIS A 322 -23.48 -14.36 11.92
C HIS A 322 -23.18 -12.91 12.28
N THR A 323 -23.99 -11.96 11.83
CA THR A 323 -23.76 -10.54 12.09
C THR A 323 -24.99 -9.88 12.70
N VAL A 324 -24.77 -9.13 13.78
CA VAL A 324 -25.75 -8.23 14.38
C VAL A 324 -25.52 -6.83 13.81
N ASP A 325 -26.60 -6.19 13.31
CA ASP A 325 -26.55 -4.82 12.85
C ASP A 325 -27.13 -3.88 13.93
N VAL A 326 -26.35 -2.89 14.37
CA VAL A 326 -26.81 -1.82 15.24
C VAL A 326 -26.76 -0.50 14.48
N MET A 327 -27.92 0.04 14.12
CA MET A 327 -28.08 1.25 13.33
C MET A 327 -28.40 2.44 14.23
N HIS A 328 -27.73 3.58 14.03
CA HIS A 328 -28.06 4.85 14.68
C HIS A 328 -28.32 5.89 13.60
N VAL A 329 -29.53 6.44 13.58
CA VAL A 329 -29.94 7.44 12.58
C VAL A 329 -29.31 8.78 12.87
N VAL A 330 -28.62 9.34 11.89
CA VAL A 330 -27.95 10.65 11.97
C VAL A 330 -28.85 11.75 11.39
N ASP A 331 -29.47 11.48 10.23
CA ASP A 331 -30.32 12.46 9.54
C ASP A 331 -31.33 11.76 8.63
N GLY A 332 -32.46 12.37 8.42
CA GLY A 332 -33.56 11.86 7.61
C GLY A 332 -34.49 10.89 8.34
N THR A 333 -35.33 10.20 7.57
CA THR A 333 -36.32 9.24 8.06
C THR A 333 -36.29 7.96 7.21
N ALA A 334 -36.60 6.81 7.82
CA ALA A 334 -36.72 5.54 7.12
C ALA A 334 -37.77 4.63 7.73
N THR A 335 -38.40 3.80 6.92
CA THR A 335 -39.16 2.64 7.34
C THR A 335 -38.37 1.37 7.14
N VAL A 336 -38.08 0.64 8.21
CA VAL A 336 -37.37 -0.65 8.19
C VAL A 336 -38.31 -1.74 8.67
N VAL A 337 -38.50 -2.77 7.82
CA VAL A 337 -39.21 -3.99 8.20
C VAL A 337 -38.21 -5.03 8.66
N THR A 338 -38.44 -5.62 9.85
CA THR A 338 -37.60 -6.69 10.41
C THR A 338 -38.39 -7.97 10.63
N GLY A 339 -37.76 -9.13 10.44
CA GLY A 339 -38.42 -10.45 10.51
C GLY A 339 -39.30 -10.72 9.30
N GLY A 340 -40.20 -11.70 9.44
CA GLY A 340 -41.06 -12.15 8.34
C GLY A 340 -40.41 -13.21 7.44
N GLU A 341 -41.09 -13.55 6.36
CA GLU A 341 -40.66 -14.57 5.41
C GLU A 341 -40.10 -13.91 4.15
N MET A 342 -38.87 -14.30 3.77
CA MET A 342 -38.19 -13.75 2.60
C MET A 342 -38.70 -14.36 1.30
N VAL A 343 -38.96 -13.53 0.28
CA VAL A 343 -39.43 -13.91 -1.05
C VAL A 343 -38.33 -13.60 -2.09
N GLY A 344 -38.02 -14.56 -2.95
CA GLY A 344 -37.00 -14.40 -3.98
C GLY A 344 -35.58 -14.47 -3.43
N VAL A 345 -35.33 -15.40 -2.49
CA VAL A 345 -34.05 -15.55 -1.78
C VAL A 345 -32.92 -15.96 -2.73
N ARG A 346 -31.76 -15.31 -2.61
CA ARG A 346 -30.51 -15.63 -3.30
C ARG A 346 -29.32 -15.50 -2.34
N SER A 347 -28.30 -16.33 -2.55
CA SER A 347 -27.04 -16.22 -1.78
C SER A 347 -26.25 -15.01 -2.24
N ALA A 348 -25.68 -14.28 -1.26
CA ALA A 348 -24.77 -13.15 -1.48
C ALA A 348 -23.37 -13.40 -0.90
N GLY A 349 -23.14 -14.59 -0.30
CA GLY A 349 -21.90 -14.99 0.33
C GLY A 349 -22.11 -16.06 1.37
N ASP A 350 -21.08 -16.42 2.10
CA ASP A 350 -21.18 -17.38 3.22
C ASP A 350 -21.97 -16.73 4.38
N GLY A 351 -23.14 -17.32 4.67
CA GLY A 351 -24.04 -16.79 5.69
C GLY A 351 -24.80 -15.51 5.31
N GLU A 352 -24.63 -15.00 4.07
CA GLU A 352 -25.27 -13.79 3.57
C GLU A 352 -26.35 -14.11 2.56
N LEU A 353 -27.58 -13.61 2.78
CA LEU A 353 -28.68 -13.75 1.82
C LEU A 353 -29.22 -12.37 1.44
N ARG A 354 -29.77 -12.31 0.22
CA ARG A 354 -30.57 -11.19 -0.27
C ARG A 354 -31.93 -11.73 -0.74
N ALA A 355 -32.95 -10.88 -0.67
CA ALA A 355 -34.27 -11.25 -1.22
C ALA A 355 -34.96 -10.02 -1.81
N ASP A 356 -35.96 -10.24 -2.63
CA ASP A 356 -36.69 -9.17 -3.31
C ASP A 356 -37.62 -8.45 -2.37
N SER A 357 -38.26 -9.19 -1.44
CA SER A 357 -39.18 -8.63 -0.44
C SER A 357 -39.31 -9.51 0.80
N VAL A 358 -39.89 -8.95 1.86
CA VAL A 358 -40.32 -9.65 3.07
C VAL A 358 -41.85 -9.60 3.15
N THR A 359 -42.49 -10.74 3.48
CA THR A 359 -43.91 -10.82 3.78
C THR A 359 -44.12 -11.04 5.28
N GLY A 360 -45.01 -10.26 5.89
CA GLY A 360 -45.10 -10.21 7.34
C GLY A 360 -43.95 -9.40 7.93
N GLY A 361 -43.62 -9.61 9.18
CA GLY A 361 -42.58 -8.84 9.87
C GLY A 361 -43.15 -7.58 10.56
N HIS A 362 -42.24 -6.83 11.19
CA HIS A 362 -42.58 -5.65 11.97
C HIS A 362 -41.96 -4.39 11.36
N ALA A 363 -42.77 -3.40 11.07
CA ALA A 363 -42.28 -2.13 10.53
C ALA A 363 -41.85 -1.18 11.66
N HIS A 364 -40.68 -0.55 11.52
CA HIS A 364 -40.16 0.46 12.41
C HIS A 364 -39.99 1.76 11.62
N GLU A 365 -40.62 2.82 12.10
CA GLU A 365 -40.43 4.18 11.58
C GLU A 365 -39.26 4.81 12.34
N LEU A 366 -38.19 5.13 11.62
CA LEU A 366 -36.95 5.68 12.18
C LEU A 366 -36.82 7.15 11.81
N SER A 367 -36.30 7.93 12.75
CA SER A 367 -35.95 9.34 12.61
C SER A 367 -34.59 9.63 13.25
N ALA A 368 -34.05 10.82 13.02
CA ALA A 368 -32.74 11.22 13.57
C ALA A 368 -32.71 11.05 15.11
N GLY A 369 -31.67 10.34 15.59
CA GLY A 369 -31.48 9.98 16.99
C GLY A 369 -31.97 8.57 17.35
N ASP A 370 -32.78 7.91 16.53
CA ASP A 370 -33.27 6.55 16.81
C ASP A 370 -32.16 5.51 16.63
N VAL A 371 -32.32 4.42 17.38
CA VAL A 371 -31.43 3.23 17.27
C VAL A 371 -32.25 1.98 16.99
N LEU A 372 -31.88 1.23 15.97
CA LEU A 372 -32.43 -0.08 15.66
C LEU A 372 -31.35 -1.14 15.74
N ALA A 373 -31.56 -2.19 16.55
CA ALA A 373 -30.69 -3.36 16.59
C ALA A 373 -31.39 -4.55 15.92
N VAL A 374 -30.75 -5.13 14.91
CA VAL A 374 -31.21 -6.32 14.19
C VAL A 374 -30.31 -7.49 14.55
N PRO A 375 -30.81 -8.53 15.26
CA PRO A 375 -30.02 -9.70 15.59
C PRO A 375 -29.60 -10.50 14.36
N ALA A 376 -28.52 -11.27 14.50
CA ALA A 376 -28.13 -12.26 13.51
C ALA A 376 -29.31 -13.22 13.20
N GLY A 377 -29.46 -13.62 11.95
CA GLY A 377 -30.54 -14.49 11.53
C GLY A 377 -31.92 -13.80 11.33
N VAL A 378 -32.01 -12.49 11.48
CA VAL A 378 -33.24 -11.72 11.28
C VAL A 378 -33.18 -10.96 9.95
N PRO A 379 -34.04 -11.28 8.96
CA PRO A 379 -34.11 -10.52 7.73
C PRO A 379 -34.60 -9.09 7.99
N HIS A 380 -34.08 -8.14 7.26
CA HIS A 380 -34.49 -6.73 7.37
C HIS A 380 -34.44 -6.02 6.03
N GLN A 381 -35.32 -5.06 5.83
CA GLN A 381 -35.47 -4.32 4.56
C GLN A 381 -35.83 -2.86 4.83
N PHE A 382 -35.08 -1.96 4.18
CA PHE A 382 -35.48 -0.56 4.06
C PHE A 382 -36.56 -0.47 2.98
N THR A 383 -37.81 -0.21 3.39
CA THR A 383 -38.97 -0.10 2.48
C THR A 383 -39.32 1.33 2.12
N GLY A 384 -38.89 2.30 2.91
CA GLY A 384 -38.98 3.73 2.66
C GLY A 384 -37.81 4.47 3.27
N VAL A 385 -37.27 5.48 2.56
CA VAL A 385 -36.18 6.34 3.05
C VAL A 385 -36.35 7.76 2.52
N SER A 386 -35.93 8.76 3.31
CA SER A 386 -35.72 10.12 2.82
C SER A 386 -34.49 10.19 1.93
N ASP A 387 -34.37 11.23 1.12
CA ASP A 387 -33.21 11.47 0.26
C ASP A 387 -32.47 12.74 0.70
N PRO A 388 -31.25 12.60 1.32
CA PRO A 388 -30.66 11.34 1.79
C PRO A 388 -31.17 10.87 3.16
N PHE A 389 -31.05 9.58 3.44
CA PHE A 389 -31.12 9.00 4.78
C PHE A 389 -29.71 8.62 5.23
N LEU A 390 -29.25 9.20 6.36
CA LEU A 390 -27.90 9.02 6.88
C LEU A 390 -27.93 8.30 8.23
N TYR A 391 -27.13 7.24 8.37
CA TYR A 391 -27.07 6.47 9.61
C TYR A 391 -25.67 5.83 9.79
N PHE A 392 -25.26 5.65 11.03
CA PHE A 392 -24.19 4.71 11.33
C PHE A 392 -24.76 3.30 11.46
N VAL A 393 -24.00 2.30 11.01
CA VAL A 393 -24.27 0.91 11.36
C VAL A 393 -23.00 0.25 11.91
N VAL A 394 -23.13 -0.33 13.10
CA VAL A 394 -22.11 -1.20 13.69
C VAL A 394 -22.51 -2.64 13.39
N LYS A 395 -21.70 -3.33 12.62
CA LYS A 395 -21.85 -4.75 12.30
C LYS A 395 -20.94 -5.56 13.22
N VAL A 396 -21.54 -6.41 14.06
CA VAL A 396 -20.82 -7.22 15.05
C VAL A 396 -20.92 -8.69 14.68
N GLU A 397 -19.77 -9.33 14.48
CA GLU A 397 -19.69 -10.78 14.24
C GLU A 397 -19.99 -11.56 15.54
N VAL A 398 -20.87 -12.59 15.48
CA VAL A 398 -21.33 -13.40 16.60
C VAL A 398 -21.20 -14.91 16.33
#